data_054e3d48b25de3cd658e8d8d42eadb64
#
_entry.id   054e3d48b25de3cd658e8d8d42eadb64
#
_cell.length_a   1.000
_cell.length_b   1.000
_cell.length_c   1.000
_cell.angle_alpha   90.00
_cell.angle_beta   90.00
_cell.angle_gamma   90.00
#
_symmetry.space_group_name_H-M   'P 1'
#
loop_
_entity.id
_entity.type
_entity.pdbx_description
1 polymer ?
#
loop_
_entity_poly.entity_id
_entity_poly.type
_entity_poly.pdbx_seq_one_letter_code
_entity_poly.pdbx_strand_id
1 'polypeptide(L)'
;MAILTSSDKSKYFSEVVATSTTLDGLLIIAQAMCESTYGADRPLELQSFTDIVDLYPASGIALIKRSPVIAVSSISVRREVDNFGSSSSEWQLLTSNEYSVDTEINQVNINYSNNWGMLGARRSPMQAKITYTSGFDFSTDTSQEANNIRAICGRIVSYMEQPIAIGKANITDAVGFQAFVSSDNFLGVFLLPLAKYKPRG
;
A
#
# COMPACT_ATOMS: atom_id res chain seq x y z
N MET A 1 -0.22 -6.40 -11.81
CA MET A 1 0.16 -5.61 -13.02
C MET A 1 1.48 -4.92 -12.71
N ALA A 2 2.38 -4.75 -13.66
CA ALA A 2 3.70 -4.18 -13.37
C ALA A 2 3.65 -2.65 -13.25
N ILE A 3 4.45 -2.07 -12.35
CA ILE A 3 4.60 -0.61 -12.21
C ILE A 3 5.11 -0.01 -13.52
N LEU A 4 6.07 -0.69 -14.15
CA LEU A 4 6.65 -0.36 -15.45
C LEU A 4 6.73 -1.61 -16.33
N THR A 5 6.67 -1.38 -17.62
CA THR A 5 6.87 -2.38 -18.67
C THR A 5 8.01 -1.95 -19.60
N SER A 6 8.48 -2.85 -20.44
CA SER A 6 9.51 -2.51 -21.43
C SER A 6 9.08 -1.39 -22.42
N SER A 7 7.77 -1.18 -22.62
CA SER A 7 7.24 -0.09 -23.44
C SER A 7 7.41 1.29 -22.80
N ASP A 8 7.61 1.37 -21.48
CA ASP A 8 7.81 2.62 -20.75
C ASP A 8 9.26 3.13 -20.82
N LYS A 9 10.16 2.39 -21.49
CA LYS A 9 11.60 2.67 -21.58
C LYS A 9 11.88 4.10 -22.02
N SER A 10 11.26 4.54 -23.09
CA SER A 10 11.53 5.87 -23.65
C SER A 10 11.19 7.02 -22.71
N LYS A 11 10.29 6.80 -21.77
CA LYS A 11 9.78 7.83 -20.86
C LYS A 11 10.50 7.86 -19.51
N TYR A 12 10.82 6.70 -18.96
CA TYR A 12 11.28 6.62 -17.56
C TYR A 12 12.71 6.12 -17.38
N PHE A 13 13.26 5.40 -18.37
CA PHE A 13 14.61 4.80 -18.30
C PHE A 13 15.26 4.67 -19.70
N SER A 14 15.22 5.75 -20.48
CA SER A 14 15.71 5.81 -21.88
C SER A 14 17.19 5.49 -22.01
N GLU A 15 17.99 5.69 -20.98
CA GLU A 15 19.44 5.45 -20.94
C GLU A 15 19.81 3.97 -20.83
N VAL A 16 18.85 3.12 -20.48
CA VAL A 16 19.07 1.68 -20.29
C VAL A 16 19.30 0.99 -21.64
N VAL A 17 20.42 0.28 -21.79
CA VAL A 17 20.81 -0.42 -23.02
C VAL A 17 20.40 -1.89 -23.03
N ALA A 18 20.01 -2.44 -21.86
CA ALA A 18 19.69 -3.85 -21.69
C ALA A 18 18.75 -4.41 -22.75
N THR A 19 18.98 -5.66 -23.14
CA THR A 19 18.09 -6.43 -24.01
C THR A 19 16.76 -6.69 -23.32
N SER A 20 15.70 -7.02 -24.07
CA SER A 20 14.34 -7.21 -23.52
C SER A 20 14.30 -8.18 -22.34
N THR A 21 14.95 -9.33 -22.45
CA THR A 21 14.95 -10.36 -21.38
C THR A 21 15.65 -9.88 -20.10
N THR A 22 16.78 -9.21 -20.23
CA THR A 22 17.51 -8.63 -19.09
C THR A 22 16.73 -7.48 -18.50
N LEU A 23 16.11 -6.65 -19.33
CA LEU A 23 15.29 -5.52 -18.90
C LEU A 23 14.09 -5.96 -18.07
N ASP A 24 13.38 -7.00 -18.50
CA ASP A 24 12.23 -7.53 -17.74
C ASP A 24 12.67 -8.02 -16.34
N GLY A 25 13.84 -8.65 -16.23
CA GLY A 25 14.43 -9.00 -14.94
C GLY A 25 14.73 -7.80 -14.05
N LEU A 26 15.29 -6.73 -14.61
CA LEU A 26 15.56 -5.48 -13.88
C LEU A 26 14.27 -4.79 -13.42
N LEU A 27 13.24 -4.80 -14.25
CA LEU A 27 11.93 -4.23 -13.91
C LEU A 27 11.27 -4.95 -12.73
N ILE A 28 11.33 -6.30 -12.72
CA ILE A 28 10.81 -7.11 -11.60
C ILE A 28 11.56 -6.78 -10.30
N ILE A 29 12.89 -6.69 -10.35
CA ILE A 29 13.70 -6.37 -9.17
C ILE A 29 13.40 -4.94 -8.69
N ALA A 30 13.32 -3.97 -9.59
CA ALA A 30 13.01 -2.58 -9.24
C ALA A 30 11.63 -2.45 -8.59
N GLN A 31 10.63 -3.16 -9.11
CA GLN A 31 9.31 -3.22 -8.50
C GLN A 31 9.38 -3.83 -7.09
N ALA A 32 10.03 -4.98 -6.94
CA ALA A 32 10.19 -5.62 -5.64
C ALA A 32 10.88 -4.71 -4.62
N MET A 33 11.84 -3.89 -5.05
CA MET A 33 12.49 -2.90 -4.19
C MET A 33 11.54 -1.78 -3.77
N CYS A 34 10.73 -1.25 -4.69
CA CYS A 34 9.72 -0.24 -4.38
C CYS A 34 8.69 -0.75 -3.35
N GLU A 35 8.33 -2.03 -3.43
CA GLU A 35 7.33 -2.68 -2.58
C GLU A 35 7.92 -3.29 -1.30
N SER A 36 9.23 -3.24 -1.12
CA SER A 36 9.93 -3.77 0.06
C SER A 36 9.65 -2.95 1.33
N THR A 37 10.10 -3.48 2.48
CA THR A 37 10.03 -2.81 3.78
C THR A 37 10.74 -1.46 3.82
N TYR A 38 11.71 -1.24 2.94
CA TYR A 38 12.40 0.05 2.79
C TYR A 38 11.59 1.06 1.96
N GLY A 39 10.74 0.58 1.06
CA GLY A 39 9.84 1.38 0.23
C GLY A 39 8.43 1.46 0.82
N ALA A 40 7.45 1.00 0.06
CA ALA A 40 6.03 1.07 0.42
C ALA A 40 5.58 -0.01 1.42
N ASP A 41 6.39 -1.04 1.65
CA ASP A 41 6.09 -2.20 2.51
C ASP A 41 4.76 -2.90 2.15
N ARG A 42 4.40 -2.86 0.88
CA ARG A 42 3.20 -3.48 0.32
C ARG A 42 3.23 -3.44 -1.20
N PRO A 43 2.40 -4.24 -1.89
CA PRO A 43 2.12 -4.05 -3.30
C PRO A 43 1.55 -2.64 -3.56
N LEU A 44 2.11 -1.95 -4.56
CA LEU A 44 1.66 -0.62 -4.98
C LEU A 44 0.54 -0.69 -6.03
N GLU A 45 0.38 -1.84 -6.65
CA GLU A 45 -0.69 -2.09 -7.61
C GLU A 45 -2.08 -2.04 -6.98
N LEU A 46 -3.06 -1.73 -7.82
CA LEU A 46 -4.46 -1.74 -7.45
C LEU A 46 -4.91 -3.16 -7.05
N GLN A 47 -5.24 -3.34 -5.77
CA GLN A 47 -5.68 -4.62 -5.21
C GLN A 47 -6.80 -4.43 -4.20
N SER A 48 -7.58 -5.51 -4.01
CA SER A 48 -8.59 -5.57 -2.95
C SER A 48 -7.97 -6.09 -1.66
N PHE A 49 -8.28 -5.41 -0.57
CA PHE A 49 -7.81 -5.75 0.78
C PHE A 49 -9.00 -5.91 1.72
N THR A 50 -8.82 -6.73 2.73
CA THR A 50 -9.76 -6.84 3.86
C THR A 50 -8.97 -6.70 5.14
N ASP A 51 -9.20 -5.60 5.85
CA ASP A 51 -8.55 -5.32 7.12
C ASP A 51 -9.57 -5.34 8.27
N ILE A 52 -9.10 -5.80 9.43
CA ILE A 52 -9.81 -5.65 10.69
C ILE A 52 -9.12 -4.53 11.44
N VAL A 53 -9.88 -3.53 11.83
CA VAL A 53 -9.40 -2.35 12.56
C VAL A 53 -10.27 -2.10 13.77
N ASP A 54 -9.66 -1.58 14.83
CA ASP A 54 -10.40 -1.17 16.01
C ASP A 54 -11.11 0.14 15.75
N LEU A 55 -12.34 0.25 16.22
CA LEU A 55 -13.11 1.49 16.17
C LEU A 55 -12.80 2.33 17.41
N TYR A 56 -12.62 3.63 17.20
CA TYR A 56 -12.55 4.57 18.32
C TYR A 56 -13.93 4.66 18.99
N PRO A 57 -14.08 4.19 20.22
CA PRO A 57 -15.41 3.93 20.82
C PRO A 57 -16.31 5.17 20.94
N ALA A 58 -15.71 6.36 21.03
CA ALA A 58 -16.46 7.61 21.21
C ALA A 58 -16.90 8.25 19.90
N SER A 59 -16.25 7.93 18.79
CA SER A 59 -16.44 8.63 17.51
C SER A 59 -16.95 7.74 16.38
N GLY A 60 -16.87 6.41 16.51
CA GLY A 60 -17.20 5.51 15.42
C GLY A 60 -16.24 5.57 14.23
N ILE A 61 -15.05 6.08 14.46
CA ILE A 61 -14.05 6.26 13.41
C ILE A 61 -13.19 5.02 13.29
N ALA A 62 -13.02 4.55 12.06
CA ALA A 62 -12.03 3.55 11.68
C ALA A 62 -11.05 4.13 10.67
N LEU A 63 -9.75 3.88 10.86
CA LEU A 63 -8.73 4.29 9.90
C LEU A 63 -8.39 3.13 8.98
N ILE A 64 -8.46 3.36 7.67
CA ILE A 64 -8.03 2.40 6.67
C ILE A 64 -6.51 2.39 6.62
N LYS A 65 -5.92 1.20 6.65
CA LYS A 65 -4.47 1.04 6.80
C LYS A 65 -3.67 1.44 5.57
N ARG A 66 -4.24 1.31 4.37
CA ARG A 66 -3.52 1.50 3.11
C ARG A 66 -4.05 2.69 2.32
N SER A 67 -3.15 3.43 1.68
CA SER A 67 -3.41 4.63 0.89
C SER A 67 -2.74 4.51 -0.49
N PRO A 68 -3.33 5.03 -1.58
CA PRO A 68 -4.64 5.66 -1.66
C PRO A 68 -5.78 4.64 -1.61
N VAL A 69 -6.89 5.03 -1.03
CA VAL A 69 -8.14 4.26 -1.09
C VAL A 69 -8.93 4.71 -2.31
N ILE A 70 -9.28 3.76 -3.17
CA ILE A 70 -10.06 4.04 -4.40
C ILE A 70 -11.55 3.82 -4.16
N ALA A 71 -11.91 2.72 -3.50
CA ALA A 71 -13.29 2.39 -3.19
C ALA A 71 -13.37 1.48 -1.98
N VAL A 72 -14.45 1.61 -1.21
CA VAL A 72 -14.81 0.69 -0.14
C VAL A 72 -15.98 -0.17 -0.63
N SER A 73 -15.80 -1.47 -0.61
CA SER A 73 -16.78 -2.44 -1.11
C SER A 73 -17.76 -2.89 -0.06
N SER A 74 -17.30 -3.09 1.18
CA SER A 74 -18.16 -3.50 2.29
C SER A 74 -17.53 -3.15 3.63
N ILE A 75 -18.40 -2.89 4.61
CA ILE A 75 -18.01 -2.68 6.00
C ILE A 75 -18.89 -3.56 6.86
N SER A 76 -18.27 -4.35 7.73
CA SER A 76 -18.96 -5.11 8.75
C SER A 76 -18.39 -4.76 10.11
N VAL A 77 -19.23 -4.75 11.13
CA VAL A 77 -18.81 -4.45 12.50
C VAL A 77 -19.14 -5.61 13.41
N ARG A 78 -18.33 -5.78 14.45
CA ARG A 78 -18.65 -6.69 15.54
C ARG A 78 -18.40 -6.03 16.88
N ARG A 79 -19.17 -6.44 17.88
CA ARG A 79 -18.92 -6.14 19.27
C ARG A 79 -18.23 -7.34 19.90
N GLU A 80 -17.16 -7.10 20.60
CA GLU A 80 -16.69 -8.07 21.58
C GLU A 80 -17.63 -7.98 22.78
N VAL A 81 -18.41 -9.03 23.02
CA VAL A 81 -19.36 -9.04 24.13
C VAL A 81 -18.63 -9.50 25.38
N ASP A 82 -18.75 -8.70 26.44
CA ASP A 82 -18.29 -9.03 27.77
C ASP A 82 -18.85 -10.38 28.25
N ASN A 83 -18.12 -11.00 29.18
CA ASN A 83 -18.24 -12.30 29.86
C ASN A 83 -19.63 -12.75 30.38
N PHE A 84 -20.73 -12.21 29.90
CA PHE A 84 -22.10 -12.55 30.30
C PHE A 84 -22.92 -13.22 29.16
N GLY A 85 -22.35 -14.20 28.53
CA GLY A 85 -23.12 -15.32 27.97
C GLY A 85 -23.92 -15.11 26.68
N SER A 86 -23.86 -14.00 25.95
CA SER A 86 -24.45 -13.87 24.63
C SER A 86 -23.46 -13.25 23.66
N SER A 87 -22.56 -14.06 23.19
CA SER A 87 -21.60 -13.68 22.17
C SER A 87 -22.22 -13.82 20.79
N SER A 88 -22.68 -12.77 20.17
CA SER A 88 -22.72 -12.78 18.72
C SER A 88 -21.32 -12.33 18.25
N SER A 89 -20.43 -13.29 18.08
CA SER A 89 -19.14 -13.10 17.39
C SER A 89 -19.33 -12.83 15.90
N GLU A 90 -20.57 -12.65 15.46
CA GLU A 90 -20.93 -12.47 14.06
C GLU A 90 -20.68 -11.04 13.59
N TRP A 91 -20.08 -10.94 12.41
CA TRP A 91 -19.91 -9.69 11.71
C TRP A 91 -21.26 -9.23 11.15
N GLN A 92 -21.72 -8.05 11.55
CA GLN A 92 -22.90 -7.42 11.00
C GLN A 92 -22.50 -6.51 9.85
N LEU A 93 -22.99 -6.81 8.64
CA LEU A 93 -22.79 -5.98 7.46
C LEU A 93 -23.55 -4.66 7.61
N LEU A 94 -22.89 -3.54 7.36
CA LEU A 94 -23.51 -2.22 7.35
C LEU A 94 -24.07 -1.87 5.98
N THR A 95 -25.21 -1.18 5.97
CA THR A 95 -25.78 -0.59 4.77
C THR A 95 -25.12 0.77 4.49
N SER A 96 -25.21 1.25 3.25
CA SER A 96 -24.59 2.51 2.83
C SER A 96 -25.01 3.74 3.61
N ASN A 97 -26.14 3.70 4.30
CA ASN A 97 -26.63 4.79 5.13
C ASN A 97 -26.05 4.80 6.55
N GLU A 98 -25.40 3.71 6.93
CA GLU A 98 -24.86 3.52 8.28
C GLU A 98 -23.39 3.93 8.40
N TYR A 99 -22.76 4.29 7.29
CA TYR A 99 -21.39 4.79 7.29
C TYR A 99 -21.15 5.84 6.21
N SER A 100 -20.09 6.60 6.36
CA SER A 100 -19.51 7.45 5.32
C SER A 100 -18.03 7.19 5.20
N VAL A 101 -17.48 7.34 4.00
CA VAL A 101 -16.07 7.13 3.71
C VAL A 101 -15.46 8.44 3.24
N ASP A 102 -14.35 8.80 3.87
CA ASP A 102 -13.48 9.88 3.42
C ASP A 102 -12.20 9.25 2.87
N THR A 103 -12.08 9.23 1.54
CA THR A 103 -10.93 8.63 0.87
C THR A 103 -9.68 9.50 0.90
N GLU A 104 -9.81 10.81 1.15
CA GLU A 104 -8.67 11.73 1.22
C GLU A 104 -7.84 11.49 2.49
N ILE A 105 -8.53 11.24 3.60
CA ILE A 105 -7.88 10.96 4.89
C ILE A 105 -7.89 9.48 5.25
N ASN A 106 -8.39 8.61 4.37
CA ASN A 106 -8.53 7.15 4.56
C ASN A 106 -9.31 6.79 5.83
N GLN A 107 -10.46 7.43 6.01
CA GLN A 107 -11.28 7.29 7.20
C GLN A 107 -12.67 6.77 6.85
N VAL A 108 -13.16 5.87 7.70
CA VAL A 108 -14.56 5.45 7.73
C VAL A 108 -15.20 6.00 8.98
N ASN A 109 -16.32 6.69 8.82
CA ASN A 109 -17.17 7.16 9.94
C ASN A 109 -18.42 6.28 9.97
N ILE A 110 -18.68 5.62 11.08
CA ILE A 110 -19.86 4.80 11.28
C ILE A 110 -20.91 5.62 12.03
N ASN A 111 -22.09 5.71 11.41
CA ASN A 111 -23.20 6.48 11.97
C ASN A 111 -23.96 5.64 13.02
N TYR A 112 -23.75 5.94 14.28
CA TYR A 112 -24.41 5.20 15.38
C TYR A 112 -25.90 5.54 15.58
N SER A 113 -26.49 6.38 14.71
CA SER A 113 -27.69 7.13 15.06
C SER A 113 -28.95 6.33 15.27
N ASN A 114 -29.11 5.08 14.87
CA ASN A 114 -30.47 4.54 14.89
C ASN A 114 -30.72 3.13 15.45
N ASN A 115 -29.73 2.27 15.61
CA ASN A 115 -30.04 0.90 16.09
C ASN A 115 -29.05 0.30 17.10
N TRP A 116 -28.00 1.00 17.41
CA TRP A 116 -27.02 0.54 18.38
C TRP A 116 -27.40 1.05 19.77
N GLY A 117 -28.66 0.75 20.15
CA GLY A 117 -29.30 1.27 21.36
C GLY A 117 -28.32 1.50 22.49
N MET A 118 -28.55 2.56 23.23
CA MET A 118 -27.89 2.93 24.49
C MET A 118 -27.97 1.80 25.53
N LEU A 119 -27.59 0.60 25.18
CA LEU A 119 -27.35 -0.46 26.14
C LEU A 119 -25.97 -0.16 26.73
N GLY A 120 -26.04 0.52 27.84
CA GLY A 120 -25.05 0.80 28.85
C GLY A 120 -23.61 0.75 28.42
N ALA A 121 -22.98 1.89 28.41
CA ALA A 121 -21.58 2.20 28.11
C ALA A 121 -20.54 1.33 28.84
N ARG A 122 -20.53 0.05 28.64
CA ARG A 122 -19.46 -0.89 29.02
C ARG A 122 -18.90 -1.52 27.75
N ARG A 123 -18.20 -0.78 27.01
CA ARG A 123 -16.80 -0.75 26.58
C ARG A 123 -16.25 -2.13 26.18
N SER A 124 -16.86 -2.78 25.22
CA SER A 124 -16.10 -3.73 24.42
C SER A 124 -15.47 -2.99 23.25
N PRO A 125 -14.22 -3.24 22.89
CA PRO A 125 -13.66 -2.68 21.69
C PRO A 125 -14.53 -3.11 20.52
N MET A 126 -15.04 -2.14 19.76
CA MET A 126 -15.73 -2.41 18.52
C MET A 126 -14.67 -2.54 17.43
N GLN A 127 -14.83 -3.55 16.62
CA GLN A 127 -13.97 -3.78 15.45
C GLN A 127 -14.78 -3.61 14.17
N ALA A 128 -14.14 -3.04 13.18
CA ALA A 128 -14.66 -3.00 11.82
C ALA A 128 -13.81 -3.87 10.89
N LYS A 129 -14.49 -4.70 10.11
CA LYS A 129 -13.91 -5.41 8.98
C LYS A 129 -14.25 -4.64 7.72
N ILE A 130 -13.25 -4.05 7.08
CA ILE A 130 -13.39 -3.17 5.93
C ILE A 130 -12.78 -3.87 4.72
N THR A 131 -13.59 -4.09 3.69
CA THR A 131 -13.11 -4.57 2.38
C THR A 131 -13.07 -3.39 1.42
N TYR A 132 -11.90 -3.12 0.84
CA TYR A 132 -11.66 -1.95 0.03
C TYR A 132 -10.61 -2.21 -1.05
N THR A 133 -10.59 -1.35 -2.06
CA THR A 133 -9.57 -1.36 -3.10
C THR A 133 -8.59 -0.22 -2.85
N SER A 134 -7.31 -0.52 -2.86
CA SER A 134 -6.23 0.44 -2.66
C SER A 134 -5.07 0.19 -3.62
N GLY A 135 -4.33 1.24 -3.94
CA GLY A 135 -3.19 1.18 -4.86
C GLY A 135 -3.42 1.97 -6.13
N PHE A 136 -2.56 1.74 -7.12
CA PHE A 136 -2.56 2.44 -8.40
C PHE A 136 -2.82 1.47 -9.55
N ASP A 137 -3.71 1.84 -10.46
CA ASP A 137 -3.84 1.15 -11.74
C ASP A 137 -2.77 1.68 -12.71
N PHE A 138 -1.60 1.09 -12.67
CA PHE A 138 -0.49 1.50 -13.54
C PHE A 138 -0.74 1.30 -15.04
N SER A 139 -1.87 0.74 -15.46
CA SER A 139 -2.23 0.66 -16.89
C SER A 139 -2.90 1.93 -17.39
N THR A 140 -3.69 2.58 -16.55
CA THR A 140 -4.55 3.71 -16.96
C THR A 140 -4.30 4.98 -16.15
N ASP A 141 -3.74 4.86 -14.93
CA ASP A 141 -3.54 5.98 -14.03
C ASP A 141 -2.39 6.89 -14.52
N THR A 142 -2.74 8.12 -14.87
CA THR A 142 -1.82 9.19 -15.28
C THR A 142 -1.62 10.26 -14.21
N SER A 143 -2.07 10.01 -12.99
CA SER A 143 -1.90 10.94 -11.86
C SER A 143 -0.43 11.26 -11.62
N GLN A 144 -0.18 12.43 -11.02
CA GLN A 144 1.17 12.84 -10.64
C GLN A 144 1.83 11.83 -9.71
N GLU A 145 1.04 11.22 -8.82
CA GLU A 145 1.55 10.22 -7.86
C GLU A 145 1.97 8.93 -8.55
N ALA A 146 1.14 8.37 -9.44
CA ALA A 146 1.48 7.19 -10.22
C ALA A 146 2.72 7.42 -11.09
N ASN A 147 2.82 8.61 -11.72
CA ASN A 147 3.98 8.98 -12.51
C ASN A 147 5.26 9.13 -11.66
N ASN A 148 5.15 9.65 -10.45
CA ASN A 148 6.28 9.74 -9.52
C ASN A 148 6.78 8.35 -9.12
N ILE A 149 5.89 7.40 -8.85
CA ILE A 149 6.25 6.01 -8.54
C ILE A 149 6.95 5.36 -9.75
N ARG A 150 6.41 5.53 -10.96
CA ARG A 150 7.05 5.05 -12.20
C ARG A 150 8.45 5.65 -12.38
N ALA A 151 8.60 6.95 -12.14
CA ALA A 151 9.90 7.62 -12.24
C ALA A 151 10.91 7.09 -11.22
N ILE A 152 10.48 6.80 -9.99
CA ILE A 152 11.34 6.18 -8.98
C ILE A 152 11.77 4.79 -9.44
N CYS A 153 10.82 3.95 -9.86
CA CYS A 153 11.10 2.61 -10.37
C CYS A 153 12.05 2.66 -11.58
N GLY A 154 11.83 3.56 -12.54
CA GLY A 154 12.69 3.76 -13.70
C GLY A 154 14.12 4.18 -13.33
N ARG A 155 14.28 5.06 -12.35
CA ARG A 155 15.61 5.45 -11.82
C ARG A 155 16.34 4.28 -11.19
N ILE A 156 15.62 3.41 -10.47
CA ILE A 156 16.22 2.19 -9.91
C ILE A 156 16.72 1.29 -11.02
N VAL A 157 15.94 1.09 -12.10
CA VAL A 157 16.36 0.30 -13.28
C VAL A 157 17.62 0.90 -13.91
N SER A 158 17.62 2.21 -14.20
CA SER A 158 18.78 2.90 -14.77
C SER A 158 20.02 2.78 -13.90
N TYR A 159 19.85 2.84 -12.59
CA TYR A 159 20.93 2.72 -11.65
C TYR A 159 21.50 1.28 -11.58
N MET A 160 20.65 0.27 -11.66
CA MET A 160 21.08 -1.13 -11.65
C MET A 160 21.82 -1.53 -12.93
N GLU A 161 21.49 -0.91 -14.06
CA GLU A 161 22.17 -1.20 -15.32
C GLU A 161 23.51 -0.48 -15.47
N GLN A 162 23.62 0.74 -14.91
CA GLN A 162 24.90 1.46 -15.00
C GLN A 162 25.98 0.61 -14.30
N PRO A 163 26.97 0.07 -15.03
CA PRO A 163 28.13 -0.52 -14.40
C PRO A 163 28.72 0.59 -13.53
N ILE A 164 28.69 0.39 -12.24
CA ILE A 164 29.07 1.42 -11.28
C ILE A 164 30.47 1.90 -11.67
N ALA A 165 30.54 3.07 -12.30
CA ALA A 165 31.79 3.76 -12.60
C ALA A 165 32.53 4.19 -11.31
N ILE A 166 32.00 3.83 -10.17
CA ILE A 166 32.57 4.05 -8.84
C ILE A 166 33.20 2.74 -8.39
N GLY A 167 34.40 2.47 -8.91
CA GLY A 167 35.35 1.52 -8.33
C GLY A 167 34.96 0.04 -8.45
N LYS A 168 35.01 -0.52 -9.65
CA LYS A 168 35.29 -1.93 -9.91
C LYS A 168 34.47 -3.01 -9.17
N ALA A 169 33.23 -2.79 -8.89
CA ALA A 169 32.36 -3.88 -8.50
C ALA A 169 31.61 -4.38 -9.75
N ASN A 170 32.00 -5.50 -10.30
CA ASN A 170 31.18 -6.26 -11.22
C ASN A 170 29.91 -6.68 -10.48
N ILE A 171 28.78 -6.08 -10.79
CA ILE A 171 27.47 -6.41 -10.20
C ILE A 171 26.93 -7.76 -10.74
N THR A 172 27.76 -8.63 -11.18
CA THR A 172 27.39 -9.99 -11.51
C THR A 172 27.25 -10.88 -10.29
N ASP A 173 27.59 -10.36 -9.12
CA ASP A 173 27.58 -11.11 -7.87
C ASP A 173 26.39 -10.67 -6.99
N ALA A 174 25.53 -11.60 -6.60
CA ALA A 174 24.39 -11.35 -5.72
C ALA A 174 24.80 -10.65 -4.41
N VAL A 175 26.02 -10.82 -3.97
CA VAL A 175 26.60 -10.17 -2.79
C VAL A 175 26.88 -8.68 -3.06
N GLY A 176 27.31 -8.33 -4.25
CA GLY A 176 27.51 -6.93 -4.66
C GLY A 176 26.19 -6.16 -4.72
N PHE A 177 25.11 -6.80 -5.14
CA PHE A 177 23.78 -6.24 -5.15
C PHE A 177 23.25 -5.97 -3.72
N GLN A 178 23.45 -6.89 -2.79
CA GLN A 178 23.08 -6.69 -1.39
C GLN A 178 23.83 -5.53 -0.75
N ALA A 179 25.14 -5.42 -0.99
CA ALA A 179 25.95 -4.31 -0.48
C ALA A 179 25.49 -2.96 -1.06
N PHE A 180 25.04 -2.96 -2.30
CA PHE A 180 24.50 -1.78 -2.97
C PHE A 180 23.17 -1.33 -2.40
N VAL A 181 22.23 -2.25 -2.19
CA VAL A 181 20.90 -1.96 -1.62
C VAL A 181 21.01 -1.51 -0.17
N SER A 182 22.03 -1.94 0.55
CA SER A 182 22.26 -1.55 1.95
C SER A 182 22.94 -0.19 2.11
N SER A 183 23.30 0.51 1.03
CA SER A 183 23.86 1.85 1.16
C SER A 183 22.75 2.83 1.58
N ASP A 184 22.95 3.54 2.68
CA ASP A 184 22.00 4.52 3.23
C ASP A 184 21.61 5.57 2.18
N ASN A 185 22.53 5.94 1.32
CA ASN A 185 22.29 6.91 0.24
C ASN A 185 21.28 6.40 -0.79
N PHE A 186 21.36 5.12 -1.18
CA PHE A 186 20.43 4.56 -2.15
C PHE A 186 19.01 4.47 -1.55
N LEU A 187 18.89 3.93 -0.35
CA LEU A 187 17.62 3.79 0.35
C LEU A 187 16.96 5.16 0.59
N GLY A 188 17.75 6.14 1.04
CA GLY A 188 17.25 7.48 1.31
C GLY A 188 16.80 8.22 0.05
N VAL A 189 17.55 8.12 -1.04
CA VAL A 189 17.26 8.88 -2.26
C VAL A 189 16.10 8.28 -3.06
N PHE A 190 16.03 6.95 -3.18
CA PHE A 190 15.06 6.31 -4.08
C PHE A 190 13.83 5.77 -3.36
N LEU A 191 13.97 5.19 -2.20
CA LEU A 191 12.88 4.47 -1.55
C LEU A 191 12.15 5.28 -0.47
N LEU A 192 12.80 6.20 0.20
CA LEU A 192 12.19 7.03 1.25
C LEU A 192 10.91 7.75 0.77
N PRO A 193 10.83 8.30 -0.45
CA PRO A 193 9.59 8.93 -0.94
C PRO A 193 8.38 7.97 -0.99
N LEU A 194 8.62 6.65 -1.04
CA LEU A 194 7.57 5.64 -1.05
C LEU A 194 7.06 5.28 0.36
N ALA A 195 7.78 5.67 1.41
CA ALA A 195 7.39 5.38 2.79
C ALA A 195 6.03 5.95 3.18
N LYS A 196 5.55 6.99 2.49
CA LYS A 196 4.20 7.55 2.69
C LYS A 196 3.07 6.57 2.36
N TYR A 197 3.36 5.53 1.60
CA TYR A 197 2.39 4.49 1.22
C TYR A 197 2.41 3.27 2.14
N LYS A 198 3.29 3.24 3.15
CA LYS A 198 3.31 2.14 4.13
C LYS A 198 1.97 1.99 4.83
N PRO A 199 1.53 0.76 5.11
CA PRO A 199 0.35 0.52 5.92
C PRO A 199 0.47 1.22 7.27
N ARG A 200 -0.61 1.85 7.69
CA ARG A 200 -0.69 2.43 9.05
C ARG A 200 -0.87 1.28 10.05
N GLY A 201 -0.02 1.25 11.06
CA GLY A 201 -0.08 0.28 12.14
C GLY A 201 -1.29 0.48 13.06
#